data_1f373a18f0da4a56a89fe5f144cbd0d1
#
_entry.id   1f373a18f0da4a56a89fe5f144cbd0d1
#
_cell.length_a   1.000
_cell.length_b   1.000
_cell.length_c   1.000
_cell.angle_alpha   90.00
_cell.angle_beta   90.00
_cell.angle_gamma   90.00
#
_symmetry.space_group_name_H-M   'P 1'
#
loop_
_entity.id
_entity.type
_entity.pdbx_description
1 polymer ?
#
loop_
_entity_poly.entity_id
_entity_poly.type
_entity_poly.pdbx_seq_one_letter_code
_entity_poly.pdbx_strand_id
1 'polypeptide(L)'
;EFAKYIDGMKVVYDTVSNELKSLLDRGEFPFVIAGDHCSAGGTIKGIQRAFPDAKLGVVWIDAHADLHTPYTTPSGNLHGMPLSTALGVENVEMVRNDVDYETKEYWESLKSNYLLPENLVFVGVRDTEAEEDYLISKFNIKNYKVDEVLSKGVGQILFEIEEKLLHCDLIYVSFDVDSMDPDESSYGTGTPVKNGIQVKDAEDLLIGLLEMPKTAVFEMVEINPCLDNKVNRMAEISFSLIKKISLLNRFQ
;
A
#
# COMPACT_ATOMS: atom_id res chain seq x y z
N GLU A 1 -16.26 -8.81 -15.61
CA GLU A 1 -15.18 -7.85 -15.88
C GLU A 1 -14.11 -8.01 -14.79
N PHE A 2 -12.88 -8.39 -15.18
CA PHE A 2 -11.83 -8.78 -14.25
C PHE A 2 -10.80 -7.68 -13.98
N ALA A 3 -11.06 -6.48 -14.46
CA ALA A 3 -10.33 -5.25 -14.14
C ALA A 3 -11.25 -4.07 -14.44
N LYS A 4 -12.12 -3.75 -13.49
CA LYS A 4 -13.13 -2.71 -13.63
C LYS A 4 -12.48 -1.34 -13.81
N TYR A 5 -12.88 -0.61 -14.84
CA TYR A 5 -12.40 0.75 -15.14
C TYR A 5 -10.89 0.85 -15.39
N ILE A 6 -10.25 -0.21 -15.89
CA ILE A 6 -8.80 -0.25 -16.08
C ILE A 6 -8.29 0.82 -17.05
N ASP A 7 -9.08 1.20 -18.05
CA ASP A 7 -8.82 2.30 -18.98
C ASP A 7 -8.71 3.65 -18.26
N GLY A 8 -9.67 3.92 -17.35
CA GLY A 8 -9.64 5.10 -16.48
C GLY A 8 -8.47 5.06 -15.50
N MET A 9 -8.14 3.88 -14.97
CA MET A 9 -7.02 3.71 -14.03
C MET A 9 -5.67 4.01 -14.69
N LYS A 10 -5.49 3.72 -15.97
CA LYS A 10 -4.29 4.12 -16.71
C LYS A 10 -4.09 5.64 -16.64
N VAL A 11 -5.15 6.42 -16.81
CA VAL A 11 -5.09 7.89 -16.71
C VAL A 11 -4.70 8.33 -15.29
N VAL A 12 -5.25 7.67 -14.26
CA VAL A 12 -4.90 7.95 -12.85
C VAL A 12 -3.41 7.65 -12.61
N TYR A 13 -2.91 6.47 -13.03
CA TYR A 13 -1.50 6.12 -12.88
C TYR A 13 -0.57 7.11 -13.56
N ASP A 14 -0.89 7.52 -14.78
CA ASP A 14 -0.07 8.49 -15.53
C ASP A 14 -0.09 9.87 -14.84
N THR A 15 -1.25 10.31 -14.33
CA THR A 15 -1.38 11.58 -13.62
C THR A 15 -0.61 11.56 -12.30
N VAL A 16 -0.88 10.58 -11.44
CA VAL A 16 -0.20 10.43 -10.14
C VAL A 16 1.31 10.33 -10.34
N SER A 17 1.76 9.50 -11.29
CA SER A 17 3.20 9.31 -11.53
C SER A 17 3.90 10.57 -12.04
N ASN A 18 3.23 11.41 -12.84
CA ASN A 18 3.79 12.68 -13.31
C ASN A 18 3.93 13.69 -12.16
N GLU A 19 2.87 13.86 -11.36
CA GLU A 19 2.90 14.77 -10.22
C GLU A 19 3.93 14.34 -9.19
N LEU A 20 3.96 13.05 -8.85
CA LEU A 20 4.90 12.51 -7.87
C LEU A 20 6.35 12.70 -8.33
N LYS A 21 6.65 12.37 -9.60
CA LYS A 21 7.97 12.63 -10.17
C LYS A 21 8.35 14.10 -10.06
N SER A 22 7.41 15.00 -10.39
CA SER A 22 7.65 16.45 -10.32
C SER A 22 7.98 16.92 -8.89
N LEU A 23 7.31 16.40 -7.87
CA LEU A 23 7.60 16.69 -6.46
C LEU A 23 8.98 16.17 -6.05
N LEU A 24 9.27 14.91 -6.36
CA LEU A 24 10.55 14.26 -6.03
C LEU A 24 11.74 14.92 -6.73
N ASP A 25 11.59 15.33 -7.99
CA ASP A 25 12.64 16.07 -8.74
C ASP A 25 13.00 17.41 -8.09
N ARG A 26 12.06 18.04 -7.36
CA ARG A 26 12.29 19.26 -6.59
C ARG A 26 12.85 19.00 -5.18
N GLY A 27 13.04 17.75 -4.80
CA GLY A 27 13.48 17.36 -3.46
C GLY A 27 12.39 17.52 -2.39
N GLU A 28 11.13 17.63 -2.81
CA GLU A 28 9.98 17.68 -1.90
C GLU A 28 9.61 16.27 -1.41
N PHE A 29 9.01 16.19 -0.23
CA PHE A 29 8.48 14.95 0.32
C PHE A 29 6.99 14.82 -0.05
N PRO A 30 6.60 13.90 -0.96
CA PRO A 30 5.21 13.67 -1.27
C PRO A 30 4.46 13.03 -0.11
N PHE A 31 3.39 13.72 0.33
CA PHE A 31 2.39 13.22 1.24
C PHE A 31 1.09 13.05 0.46
N VAL A 32 0.77 11.82 0.10
CA VAL A 32 -0.38 11.50 -0.75
C VAL A 32 -1.57 11.14 0.13
N ILE A 33 -2.73 11.74 -0.14
CA ILE A 33 -4.02 11.30 0.39
C ILE A 33 -4.84 10.90 -0.83
N ALA A 34 -5.11 9.62 -0.96
CA ALA A 34 -5.86 9.09 -2.08
C ALA A 34 -7.20 8.47 -1.61
N GLY A 35 -8.06 8.11 -2.55
CA GLY A 35 -9.30 7.41 -2.24
C GLY A 35 -9.03 5.92 -2.12
N ASP A 36 -9.19 5.24 -3.21
CA ASP A 36 -9.01 3.80 -3.39
C ASP A 36 -7.51 3.45 -3.50
N HIS A 37 -7.11 2.29 -2.96
CA HIS A 37 -5.70 1.87 -2.88
C HIS A 37 -5.03 1.58 -4.24
N CYS A 38 -5.80 1.49 -5.32
CA CYS A 38 -5.22 1.28 -6.65
C CYS A 38 -4.28 2.43 -7.08
N SER A 39 -4.42 3.65 -6.53
CA SER A 39 -3.53 4.79 -6.79
C SER A 39 -2.05 4.50 -6.50
N ALA A 40 -1.78 3.61 -5.54
CA ALA A 40 -0.42 3.25 -5.10
C ALA A 40 0.46 2.70 -6.23
N GLY A 41 -0.12 2.03 -7.24
CA GLY A 41 0.63 1.62 -8.43
C GLY A 41 1.16 2.81 -9.23
N GLY A 42 0.38 3.90 -9.31
CA GLY A 42 0.80 5.17 -9.90
C GLY A 42 1.89 5.87 -9.07
N THR A 43 1.78 5.81 -7.74
CA THR A 43 2.78 6.31 -6.78
C THR A 43 4.11 5.61 -6.99
N ILE A 44 4.15 4.27 -7.02
CA ILE A 44 5.37 3.48 -7.26
C ILE A 44 5.96 3.79 -8.64
N LYS A 45 5.13 3.92 -9.67
CA LYS A 45 5.57 4.30 -11.02
C LYS A 45 6.19 5.71 -11.04
N GLY A 46 5.67 6.63 -10.25
CA GLY A 46 6.23 7.98 -10.08
C GLY A 46 7.61 7.96 -9.42
N ILE A 47 7.78 7.15 -8.37
CA ILE A 47 9.08 6.93 -7.71
C ILE A 47 10.09 6.36 -8.70
N GLN A 48 9.71 5.31 -9.45
CA GLN A 48 10.56 4.72 -10.48
C GLN A 48 11.05 5.77 -11.50
N ARG A 49 10.15 6.64 -11.94
CA ARG A 49 10.50 7.67 -12.94
C ARG A 49 11.39 8.77 -12.39
N ALA A 50 11.32 9.06 -11.09
CA ALA A 50 12.22 10.00 -10.43
C ALA A 50 13.59 9.36 -10.11
N PHE A 51 13.62 8.10 -9.73
CA PHE A 51 14.80 7.37 -9.28
C PHE A 51 14.90 5.99 -9.96
N PRO A 52 15.15 5.92 -11.28
CA PRO A 52 15.06 4.68 -12.05
C PRO A 52 16.05 3.59 -11.61
N ASP A 53 17.19 3.98 -11.04
CA ASP A 53 18.26 3.07 -10.62
C ASP A 53 18.25 2.78 -9.11
N ALA A 54 17.34 3.40 -8.35
CA ALA A 54 17.28 3.22 -6.90
C ALA A 54 16.54 1.92 -6.53
N LYS A 55 16.99 1.28 -5.47
CA LYS A 55 16.31 0.13 -4.86
C LYS A 55 15.19 0.63 -3.94
N LEU A 56 13.95 0.40 -4.36
CA LEU A 56 12.77 0.78 -3.58
C LEU A 56 12.45 -0.30 -2.54
N GLY A 57 12.33 0.09 -1.28
CA GLY A 57 11.65 -0.65 -0.22
C GLY A 57 10.21 -0.17 -0.08
N VAL A 58 9.28 -1.09 0.16
CA VAL A 58 7.86 -0.78 0.39
C VAL A 58 7.42 -1.36 1.72
N VAL A 59 6.84 -0.51 2.56
CA VAL A 59 6.13 -0.93 3.78
C VAL A 59 4.64 -0.72 3.52
N TRP A 60 3.91 -1.83 3.45
CA TRP A 60 2.49 -1.89 3.14
C TRP A 60 1.72 -2.24 4.41
N ILE A 61 1.05 -1.26 5.00
CA ILE A 61 0.28 -1.39 6.24
C ILE A 61 -1.18 -1.48 5.86
N ASP A 62 -1.75 -2.68 5.96
CA ASP A 62 -3.04 -3.00 5.34
C ASP A 62 -3.66 -4.25 5.99
N ALA A 63 -4.97 -4.44 5.85
CA ALA A 63 -5.62 -5.71 6.12
C ALA A 63 -5.42 -6.72 4.97
N HIS A 64 -5.24 -6.21 3.73
CA HIS A 64 -5.20 -6.97 2.49
C HIS A 64 -3.79 -7.03 1.90
N ALA A 65 -3.54 -7.97 0.99
CA ALA A 65 -2.24 -8.09 0.33
C ALA A 65 -2.14 -7.32 -0.98
N ASP A 66 -3.26 -7.02 -1.62
CA ASP A 66 -3.37 -6.29 -2.90
C ASP A 66 -2.47 -6.86 -4.02
N LEU A 67 -2.38 -8.21 -4.02
CA LEU A 67 -1.58 -9.02 -4.93
C LEU A 67 -2.41 -9.76 -5.98
N HIS A 68 -3.70 -9.42 -6.11
CA HIS A 68 -4.49 -9.93 -7.21
C HIS A 68 -4.03 -9.36 -8.56
N THR A 69 -4.44 -10.05 -9.61
CA THR A 69 -4.28 -9.64 -11.01
C THR A 69 -5.62 -9.81 -11.72
N PRO A 70 -5.82 -9.31 -12.92
CA PRO A 70 -7.02 -9.63 -13.69
C PRO A 70 -7.26 -11.13 -13.85
N TYR A 71 -6.19 -11.93 -13.84
CA TYR A 71 -6.27 -13.38 -13.99
C TYR A 71 -6.72 -14.11 -12.73
N THR A 72 -6.59 -13.50 -11.54
CA THR A 72 -6.83 -14.16 -10.25
C THR A 72 -7.94 -13.54 -9.42
N THR A 73 -8.30 -12.28 -9.68
CA THR A 73 -9.25 -11.54 -8.86
C THR A 73 -10.64 -12.18 -8.80
N PRO A 74 -11.26 -12.27 -7.62
CA PRO A 74 -12.65 -12.69 -7.50
C PRO A 74 -13.64 -11.56 -7.81
N SER A 75 -13.25 -10.31 -7.58
CA SER A 75 -14.13 -9.13 -7.66
C SER A 75 -13.97 -8.30 -8.93
N GLY A 76 -12.78 -8.31 -9.55
CA GLY A 76 -12.40 -7.41 -10.63
C GLY A 76 -12.07 -5.99 -10.18
N ASN A 77 -12.03 -5.71 -8.89
CA ASN A 77 -11.70 -4.39 -8.37
C ASN A 77 -10.19 -4.16 -8.38
N LEU A 78 -9.75 -3.02 -8.93
CA LEU A 78 -8.33 -2.72 -9.10
C LEU A 78 -7.61 -2.33 -7.80
N HIS A 79 -8.34 -1.96 -6.74
CA HIS A 79 -7.73 -1.68 -5.44
C HIS A 79 -7.00 -2.89 -4.86
N GLY A 80 -7.43 -4.11 -5.17
CA GLY A 80 -6.72 -5.33 -4.77
C GLY A 80 -5.55 -5.74 -5.68
N MET A 81 -5.03 -4.84 -6.55
CA MET A 81 -4.03 -5.21 -7.57
C MET A 81 -2.77 -4.33 -7.64
N PRO A 82 -2.63 -3.21 -6.91
CA PRO A 82 -1.54 -2.26 -7.14
C PRO A 82 -0.15 -2.85 -6.93
N LEU A 83 0.03 -3.73 -5.95
CA LEU A 83 1.32 -4.38 -5.73
C LEU A 83 1.70 -5.35 -6.85
N SER A 84 0.73 -6.02 -7.46
CA SER A 84 0.99 -6.87 -8.64
C SER A 84 1.46 -6.05 -9.84
N THR A 85 0.95 -4.82 -10.03
CA THR A 85 1.46 -3.92 -11.07
C THR A 85 2.89 -3.48 -10.78
N ALA A 86 3.23 -3.21 -9.52
CA ALA A 86 4.56 -2.81 -9.09
C ALA A 86 5.60 -3.92 -9.22
N LEU A 87 5.22 -5.15 -8.86
CA LEU A 87 6.03 -6.36 -8.99
C LEU A 87 6.11 -6.90 -10.43
N GLY A 88 5.18 -6.48 -11.30
CA GLY A 88 5.07 -6.96 -12.68
C GLY A 88 4.61 -8.41 -12.79
N VAL A 89 3.83 -8.91 -11.83
CA VAL A 89 3.39 -10.30 -11.78
C VAL A 89 2.01 -10.49 -12.42
N GLU A 90 1.79 -11.65 -13.00
CA GLU A 90 0.50 -12.09 -13.55
C GLU A 90 -0.14 -13.20 -12.74
N ASN A 91 0.65 -13.92 -11.95
CA ASN A 91 0.24 -15.08 -11.16
C ASN A 91 -0.42 -16.17 -12.02
N VAL A 92 0.26 -16.51 -13.10
CA VAL A 92 -0.25 -17.45 -14.12
C VAL A 92 -0.47 -18.87 -13.59
N GLU A 93 0.20 -19.24 -12.51
CA GLU A 93 0.04 -20.53 -11.85
C GLU A 93 -1.31 -20.66 -11.13
N MET A 94 -1.94 -19.52 -10.81
CA MET A 94 -3.20 -19.46 -10.06
C MET A 94 -4.34 -18.87 -10.89
N VAL A 95 -4.22 -18.90 -12.22
CA VAL A 95 -5.24 -18.35 -13.15
C VAL A 95 -6.60 -19.01 -12.93
N ARG A 96 -7.63 -18.18 -12.76
CA ARG A 96 -9.03 -18.56 -12.64
C ARG A 96 -9.96 -17.80 -13.60
N ASN A 97 -9.47 -16.71 -14.18
CA ASN A 97 -10.25 -15.82 -15.05
C ASN A 97 -9.72 -15.85 -16.47
N ASP A 98 -10.62 -15.90 -17.44
CA ASP A 98 -10.28 -15.66 -18.86
C ASP A 98 -10.38 -14.17 -19.14
N VAL A 99 -9.24 -13.54 -19.35
CA VAL A 99 -9.10 -12.08 -19.52
C VAL A 99 -9.10 -11.75 -21.00
N ASP A 100 -9.92 -10.79 -21.43
CA ASP A 100 -9.97 -10.33 -22.81
C ASP A 100 -8.70 -9.57 -23.24
N TYR A 101 -8.56 -9.39 -24.56
CA TYR A 101 -7.35 -8.77 -25.13
C TYR A 101 -7.15 -7.31 -24.67
N GLU A 102 -8.22 -6.53 -24.63
CA GLU A 102 -8.14 -5.10 -24.27
C GLU A 102 -7.71 -4.94 -22.80
N THR A 103 -8.28 -5.73 -21.89
CA THR A 103 -7.87 -5.77 -20.49
C THR A 103 -6.40 -6.16 -20.34
N LYS A 104 -5.90 -7.12 -21.12
CA LYS A 104 -4.48 -7.51 -21.13
C LYS A 104 -3.56 -6.36 -21.53
N GLU A 105 -3.89 -5.64 -22.60
CA GLU A 105 -3.12 -4.48 -23.07
C GLU A 105 -3.05 -3.36 -22.01
N TYR A 106 -4.19 -3.04 -21.40
CA TYR A 106 -4.20 -2.07 -20.29
C TYR A 106 -3.39 -2.55 -19.09
N TRP A 107 -3.55 -3.82 -18.69
CA TRP A 107 -2.79 -4.40 -17.58
C TRP A 107 -1.29 -4.29 -17.80
N GLU A 108 -0.79 -4.66 -18.99
CA GLU A 108 0.62 -4.49 -19.36
C GLU A 108 1.08 -3.03 -19.23
N SER A 109 0.23 -2.07 -19.61
CA SER A 109 0.57 -0.65 -19.53
C SER A 109 0.65 -0.10 -18.10
N LEU A 110 -0.01 -0.75 -17.12
CA LEU A 110 0.04 -0.39 -15.71
C LEU A 110 1.29 -0.92 -15.02
N LYS A 111 1.83 -2.06 -15.46
CA LYS A 111 2.99 -2.70 -14.82
C LYS A 111 4.23 -1.83 -14.87
N SER A 112 4.95 -1.77 -13.76
CA SER A 112 6.23 -1.06 -13.66
C SER A 112 7.43 -2.01 -13.54
N ASN A 113 7.26 -3.22 -12.98
CA ASN A 113 8.32 -4.18 -12.68
C ASN A 113 9.48 -3.57 -11.86
N TYR A 114 9.17 -2.59 -11.03
CA TYR A 114 10.20 -1.82 -10.30
C TYR A 114 10.42 -2.35 -8.89
N LEU A 115 9.35 -2.82 -8.24
CA LEU A 115 9.45 -3.37 -6.90
C LEU A 115 9.97 -4.82 -6.97
N LEU A 116 11.00 -5.11 -6.17
CA LEU A 116 11.46 -6.48 -5.97
C LEU A 116 10.72 -7.10 -4.77
N PRO A 117 10.29 -8.38 -4.85
CA PRO A 117 9.52 -9.00 -3.78
C PRO A 117 10.22 -9.00 -2.41
N GLU A 118 11.54 -9.17 -2.37
CA GLU A 118 12.35 -9.12 -1.15
C GLU A 118 12.36 -7.75 -0.46
N ASN A 119 11.99 -6.69 -1.18
CA ASN A 119 11.92 -5.31 -0.71
C ASN A 119 10.51 -4.91 -0.24
N LEU A 120 9.55 -5.84 -0.32
CA LEU A 120 8.18 -5.64 0.16
C LEU A 120 8.03 -6.21 1.57
N VAL A 121 7.45 -5.41 2.46
CA VAL A 121 7.11 -5.80 3.82
C VAL A 121 5.65 -5.48 4.08
N PHE A 122 4.91 -6.47 4.52
CA PHE A 122 3.54 -6.32 5.01
C PHE A 122 3.50 -6.09 6.52
N VAL A 123 2.56 -5.26 6.96
CA VAL A 123 2.21 -5.08 8.37
C VAL A 123 0.70 -5.15 8.52
N GLY A 124 0.21 -6.15 9.24
CA GLY A 124 -1.21 -6.31 9.54
C GLY A 124 -2.03 -7.09 8.51
N VAL A 125 -1.44 -7.55 7.41
CA VAL A 125 -2.16 -8.32 6.38
C VAL A 125 -2.70 -9.61 6.97
N ARG A 126 -4.03 -9.80 6.84
CA ARG A 126 -4.78 -10.87 7.51
C ARG A 126 -6.01 -11.40 6.76
N ASP A 127 -6.44 -10.68 5.72
CA ASP A 127 -7.54 -11.09 4.83
C ASP A 127 -6.98 -11.24 3.40
N THR A 128 -6.75 -12.48 3.00
CA THR A 128 -6.10 -12.84 1.74
C THR A 128 -6.80 -14.04 1.12
N GLU A 129 -6.78 -14.14 -0.20
CA GLU A 129 -7.19 -15.33 -0.93
C GLU A 129 -6.02 -16.24 -1.27
N ALA A 130 -6.32 -17.49 -1.67
CA ALA A 130 -5.31 -18.51 -1.96
C ALA A 130 -4.31 -18.09 -3.04
N GLU A 131 -4.74 -17.26 -3.99
CA GLU A 131 -3.93 -16.73 -5.08
C GLU A 131 -2.89 -15.73 -4.57
N GLU A 132 -3.25 -14.94 -3.56
CA GLU A 132 -2.34 -14.00 -2.89
C GLU A 132 -1.39 -14.73 -1.93
N ASP A 133 -1.90 -15.67 -1.14
CA ASP A 133 -1.09 -16.54 -0.27
C ASP A 133 -0.02 -17.29 -1.06
N TYR A 134 -0.35 -17.71 -2.29
CA TYR A 134 0.62 -18.32 -3.19
C TYR A 134 1.79 -17.39 -3.51
N LEU A 135 1.52 -16.13 -3.88
CA LEU A 135 2.57 -15.15 -4.16
C LEU A 135 3.38 -14.77 -2.91
N ILE A 136 2.70 -14.58 -1.77
CA ILE A 136 3.36 -14.29 -0.49
C ILE A 136 4.35 -15.40 -0.15
N SER A 137 3.93 -16.66 -0.28
CA SER A 137 4.77 -17.83 -0.04
C SER A 137 5.88 -17.99 -1.08
N LYS A 138 5.54 -17.88 -2.38
CA LYS A 138 6.49 -18.03 -3.50
C LYS A 138 7.64 -17.04 -3.41
N PHE A 139 7.36 -15.82 -3.03
CA PHE A 139 8.33 -14.73 -2.92
C PHE A 139 8.90 -14.55 -1.51
N ASN A 140 8.44 -15.35 -0.55
CA ASN A 140 8.82 -15.22 0.86
C ASN A 140 8.68 -13.78 1.39
N ILE A 141 7.54 -13.13 1.06
CA ILE A 141 7.26 -11.76 1.50
C ILE A 141 7.04 -11.77 3.01
N LYS A 142 7.77 -10.92 3.74
CA LYS A 142 7.61 -10.81 5.20
C LYS A 142 6.30 -10.10 5.51
N ASN A 143 5.48 -10.72 6.34
CA ASN A 143 4.29 -10.11 6.94
C ASN A 143 4.44 -10.08 8.46
N TYR A 144 4.44 -8.89 9.06
CA TYR A 144 4.31 -8.69 10.50
C TYR A 144 2.82 -8.72 10.85
N LYS A 145 2.31 -9.88 11.26
CA LYS A 145 0.91 -10.06 11.65
C LYS A 145 0.56 -9.24 12.88
N VAL A 146 -0.72 -8.96 13.09
CA VAL A 146 -1.20 -8.14 14.21
C VAL A 146 -0.76 -8.69 15.57
N ASP A 147 -0.82 -10.00 15.78
CA ASP A 147 -0.35 -10.66 17.01
C ASP A 147 1.17 -10.53 17.20
N GLU A 148 1.94 -10.48 16.12
CA GLU A 148 3.38 -10.23 16.14
C GLU A 148 3.67 -8.76 16.53
N VAL A 149 2.91 -7.79 16.01
CA VAL A 149 2.99 -6.37 16.39
C VAL A 149 2.68 -6.20 17.89
N LEU A 150 1.59 -6.81 18.35
CA LEU A 150 1.19 -6.75 19.76
C LEU A 150 2.20 -7.40 20.72
N SER A 151 2.76 -8.55 20.34
CA SER A 151 3.66 -9.29 21.23
C SER A 151 5.09 -8.72 21.28
N LYS A 152 5.60 -8.23 20.16
CA LYS A 152 6.95 -7.64 20.08
C LYS A 152 6.97 -6.16 20.44
N GLY A 153 5.85 -5.47 20.23
CA GLY A 153 5.74 -4.02 20.32
C GLY A 153 6.28 -3.29 19.07
N VAL A 154 5.73 -2.12 18.81
CA VAL A 154 6.02 -1.30 17.61
C VAL A 154 7.51 -1.01 17.44
N GLY A 155 8.22 -0.70 18.52
CA GLY A 155 9.66 -0.38 18.44
C GLY A 155 10.50 -1.53 17.88
N GLN A 156 10.18 -2.79 18.25
CA GLN A 156 10.88 -3.95 17.71
C GLN A 156 10.52 -4.19 16.23
N ILE A 157 9.27 -3.98 15.86
CA ILE A 157 8.82 -4.10 14.46
C ILE A 157 9.53 -3.06 13.58
N LEU A 158 9.61 -1.82 14.02
CA LEU A 158 10.33 -0.75 13.31
C LEU A 158 11.82 -1.12 13.10
N PHE A 159 12.47 -1.61 14.13
CA PHE A 159 13.86 -2.07 14.03
C PHE A 159 14.02 -3.20 13.00
N GLU A 160 13.14 -4.20 13.03
CA GLU A 160 13.21 -5.33 12.10
C GLU A 160 12.90 -4.90 10.64
N ILE A 161 12.00 -3.92 10.43
CA ILE A 161 11.73 -3.33 9.11
C ILE A 161 12.95 -2.58 8.60
N GLU A 162 13.58 -1.74 9.43
CA GLU A 162 14.78 -0.98 9.08
C GLU A 162 15.92 -1.91 8.66
N GLU A 163 16.19 -2.96 9.45
CA GLU A 163 17.20 -3.97 9.15
C GLU A 163 16.90 -4.69 7.83
N LYS A 164 15.63 -5.10 7.62
CA LYS A 164 15.23 -5.81 6.39
C LYS A 164 15.39 -4.95 5.14
N LEU A 165 15.09 -3.65 5.24
CA LEU A 165 15.16 -2.71 4.12
C LEU A 165 16.46 -1.89 4.09
N LEU A 166 17.46 -2.27 4.89
CA LEU A 166 18.73 -1.55 5.00
C LEU A 166 19.45 -1.40 3.65
N HIS A 167 19.32 -2.37 2.76
CA HIS A 167 19.92 -2.39 1.44
C HIS A 167 19.13 -1.58 0.37
N CYS A 168 17.94 -1.08 0.71
CA CYS A 168 17.16 -0.18 -0.15
C CYS A 168 17.68 1.24 -0.06
N ASP A 169 17.55 2.00 -1.14
CA ASP A 169 17.96 3.40 -1.22
C ASP A 169 16.84 4.33 -0.74
N LEU A 170 15.59 3.96 -1.01
CA LEU A 170 14.38 4.69 -0.69
C LEU A 170 13.36 3.75 -0.03
N ILE A 171 12.48 4.32 0.81
CA ILE A 171 11.33 3.62 1.38
C ILE A 171 10.05 4.39 1.02
N TYR A 172 9.06 3.67 0.50
CA TYR A 172 7.69 4.13 0.37
C TYR A 172 6.84 3.46 1.44
N VAL A 173 6.07 4.26 2.16
CA VAL A 173 5.13 3.79 3.18
C VAL A 173 3.72 4.01 2.67
N SER A 174 2.97 2.93 2.51
CA SER A 174 1.54 2.94 2.20
C SER A 174 0.73 2.53 3.41
N PHE A 175 -0.26 3.31 3.77
CA PHE A 175 -1.13 3.09 4.91
C PHE A 175 -2.58 3.06 4.48
N ASP A 176 -3.15 1.86 4.46
CA ASP A 176 -4.59 1.66 4.37
C ASP A 176 -5.20 1.77 5.76
N VAL A 177 -6.26 2.57 5.88
CA VAL A 177 -6.93 2.78 7.18
C VAL A 177 -7.65 1.53 7.67
N ASP A 178 -7.95 0.54 6.80
CA ASP A 178 -8.56 -0.72 7.17
C ASP A 178 -7.58 -1.71 7.84
N SER A 179 -6.28 -1.39 7.83
CA SER A 179 -5.29 -2.07 8.66
C SER A 179 -5.65 -2.00 10.15
N MET A 180 -6.29 -0.90 10.57
CA MET A 180 -6.75 -0.70 11.95
C MET A 180 -7.97 -1.57 12.26
N ASP A 181 -8.12 -1.95 13.55
CA ASP A 181 -9.30 -2.67 14.00
C ASP A 181 -10.56 -1.78 13.92
N PRO A 182 -11.63 -2.21 13.18
CA PRO A 182 -12.83 -1.39 12.99
C PRO A 182 -13.66 -1.23 14.26
N ASP A 183 -13.54 -2.13 15.24
CA ASP A 183 -14.24 -2.00 16.51
C ASP A 183 -13.63 -0.88 17.38
N GLU A 184 -12.31 -0.64 17.27
CA GLU A 184 -11.61 0.48 17.91
C GLU A 184 -11.72 1.75 17.06
N SER A 185 -11.39 1.70 15.78
CA SER A 185 -11.50 2.82 14.84
C SER A 185 -12.96 3.06 14.40
N SER A 186 -13.32 2.67 13.21
CA SER A 186 -14.69 2.62 12.68
C SER A 186 -14.75 1.82 11.40
N TYR A 187 -15.96 1.63 10.86
CA TYR A 187 -16.21 1.01 9.56
C TYR A 187 -16.19 2.04 8.42
N GLY A 188 -15.47 3.15 8.57
CA GLY A 188 -15.35 4.23 7.59
C GLY A 188 -14.34 3.94 6.47
N THR A 189 -14.36 2.73 5.94
CA THR A 189 -13.55 2.22 4.83
C THR A 189 -14.34 1.21 3.99
N GLY A 190 -13.85 0.88 2.80
CA GLY A 190 -14.54 -0.02 1.87
C GLY A 190 -14.62 -1.47 2.34
N THR A 191 -13.53 -1.98 2.89
CA THR A 191 -13.33 -3.41 3.23
C THR A 191 -12.82 -3.60 4.67
N PRO A 192 -13.59 -3.23 5.71
CA PRO A 192 -13.15 -3.33 7.09
C PRO A 192 -12.99 -4.77 7.54
N VAL A 193 -11.84 -5.11 8.14
CA VAL A 193 -11.51 -6.45 8.65
C VAL A 193 -11.22 -6.38 10.14
N LYS A 194 -11.86 -7.25 10.94
CA LYS A 194 -11.64 -7.32 12.39
C LYS A 194 -10.26 -7.85 12.78
N ASN A 195 -9.91 -7.69 14.05
CA ASN A 195 -8.63 -8.08 14.64
C ASN A 195 -7.46 -7.35 13.98
N GLY A 196 -7.65 -6.05 13.71
CA GLY A 196 -6.66 -5.17 13.12
C GLY A 196 -5.65 -4.59 14.12
N ILE A 197 -4.80 -3.72 13.62
CA ILE A 197 -3.84 -2.97 14.41
C ILE A 197 -4.61 -1.94 15.27
N GLN A 198 -4.20 -1.74 16.52
CA GLN A 198 -4.78 -0.70 17.36
C GLN A 198 -4.41 0.69 16.81
N VAL A 199 -5.31 1.66 16.97
CA VAL A 199 -5.08 3.04 16.48
C VAL A 199 -3.77 3.62 17.03
N LYS A 200 -3.44 3.32 18.29
CA LYS A 200 -2.20 3.79 18.91
C LYS A 200 -0.96 3.14 18.29
N ASP A 201 -1.02 1.84 18.02
CA ASP A 201 0.10 1.13 17.39
C ASP A 201 0.30 1.58 15.94
N ALA A 202 -0.78 1.84 15.19
CA ALA A 202 -0.72 2.42 13.85
C ALA A 202 -0.06 3.81 13.87
N GLU A 203 -0.43 4.67 14.85
CA GLU A 203 0.20 5.97 15.06
C GLU A 203 1.70 5.85 15.30
N ASP A 204 2.11 4.99 16.23
CA ASP A 204 3.53 4.82 16.59
C ASP A 204 4.33 4.22 15.42
N LEU A 205 3.75 3.28 14.66
CA LEU A 205 4.34 2.74 13.44
C LEU A 205 4.57 3.82 12.39
N LEU A 206 3.55 4.64 12.11
CA LEU A 206 3.66 5.71 11.11
C LEU A 206 4.70 6.75 11.49
N ILE A 207 4.71 7.19 12.76
CA ILE A 207 5.70 8.14 13.25
C ILE A 207 7.11 7.55 13.05
N GLY A 208 7.35 6.33 13.53
CA GLY A 208 8.67 5.71 13.43
C GLY A 208 9.14 5.48 12.00
N LEU A 209 8.24 5.01 11.12
CA LEU A 209 8.57 4.81 9.69
C LEU A 209 8.88 6.14 8.99
N LEU A 210 8.13 7.20 9.30
CA LEU A 210 8.34 8.51 8.70
C LEU A 210 9.56 9.25 9.28
N GLU A 211 10.08 8.86 10.43
CA GLU A 211 11.35 9.35 10.96
C GLU A 211 12.57 8.64 10.34
N MET A 212 12.39 7.49 9.67
CA MET A 212 13.49 6.81 8.98
C MET A 212 14.04 7.70 7.84
N PRO A 213 15.35 7.93 7.77
CA PRO A 213 15.95 8.86 6.79
C PRO A 213 15.66 8.49 5.33
N LYS A 214 15.48 7.19 5.04
CA LYS A 214 15.23 6.66 3.70
C LYS A 214 13.77 6.75 3.27
N THR A 215 12.84 7.06 4.17
CA THR A 215 11.43 7.21 3.79
C THR A 215 11.27 8.44 2.91
N ALA A 216 10.91 8.23 1.66
CA ALA A 216 10.85 9.26 0.63
C ALA A 216 9.41 9.65 0.25
N VAL A 217 8.44 8.75 0.44
CA VAL A 217 7.03 8.98 0.10
C VAL A 217 6.14 8.32 1.14
N PHE A 218 5.05 8.99 1.48
CA PHE A 218 3.97 8.45 2.32
C PHE A 218 2.63 8.60 1.61
N GLU A 219 1.81 7.57 1.69
CA GLU A 219 0.45 7.57 1.14
C GLU A 219 -0.53 7.02 2.18
N MET A 220 -1.71 7.67 2.30
CA MET A 220 -2.82 7.25 3.15
C MET A 220 -4.07 7.08 2.28
N VAL A 221 -4.75 5.93 2.40
CA VAL A 221 -5.83 5.53 1.49
C VAL A 221 -7.05 4.96 2.21
N GLU A 222 -8.12 4.75 1.45
CA GLU A 222 -9.35 4.04 1.79
C GLU A 222 -10.21 4.72 2.87
N ILE A 223 -10.03 6.02 3.11
CA ILE A 223 -10.89 6.77 4.02
C ILE A 223 -12.24 7.02 3.33
N ASN A 224 -13.32 6.41 3.83
CA ASN A 224 -14.65 6.57 3.28
C ASN A 224 -15.69 7.00 4.34
N PRO A 225 -15.88 8.31 4.56
CA PRO A 225 -16.83 8.81 5.55
C PRO A 225 -18.28 8.40 5.29
N CYS A 226 -18.64 8.09 4.02
CA CYS A 226 -20.00 7.69 3.68
C CYS A 226 -20.38 6.31 4.22
N LEU A 227 -19.40 5.47 4.54
CA LEU A 227 -19.58 4.13 5.11
C LEU A 227 -19.44 4.12 6.64
N ASP A 228 -19.02 5.24 7.25
CA ASP A 228 -18.66 5.28 8.67
C ASP A 228 -19.87 5.09 9.59
N ASN A 229 -19.85 4.02 10.38
CA ASN A 229 -20.90 3.70 11.35
C ASN A 229 -20.81 4.52 12.66
N LYS A 230 -19.76 5.30 12.83
CA LYS A 230 -19.52 6.21 13.97
C LYS A 230 -19.41 7.67 13.50
N VAL A 231 -20.27 8.07 12.56
CA VAL A 231 -20.36 9.40 11.93
C VAL A 231 -19.16 9.67 11.01
N ASN A 232 -18.08 10.25 11.50
CA ASN A 232 -16.87 10.54 10.71
C ASN A 232 -15.59 10.04 11.44
N ARG A 233 -15.73 9.04 12.26
CA ARG A 233 -14.67 8.61 13.18
C ARG A 233 -13.38 8.23 12.46
N MET A 234 -13.46 7.51 11.33
CA MET A 234 -12.28 7.17 10.54
C MET A 234 -11.56 8.42 10.01
N ALA A 235 -12.32 9.37 9.47
CA ALA A 235 -11.76 10.63 8.98
C ALA A 235 -11.16 11.47 10.13
N GLU A 236 -11.76 11.48 11.32
CA GLU A 236 -11.22 12.15 12.51
C GLU A 236 -9.91 11.52 12.99
N ILE A 237 -9.84 10.18 13.03
CA ILE A 237 -8.61 9.45 13.36
C ILE A 237 -7.52 9.78 12.32
N SER A 238 -7.83 9.65 11.04
CA SER A 238 -6.90 9.92 9.94
C SER A 238 -6.39 11.37 9.99
N PHE A 239 -7.27 12.33 10.24
CA PHE A 239 -6.87 13.74 10.40
C PHE A 239 -5.96 13.95 11.62
N SER A 240 -6.24 13.25 12.74
CA SER A 240 -5.38 13.30 13.92
C SER A 240 -3.99 12.73 13.64
N LEU A 241 -3.90 11.61 12.90
CA LEU A 241 -2.63 11.02 12.45
C LEU A 241 -1.86 11.99 11.57
N ILE A 242 -2.51 12.55 10.53
CA ILE A 242 -1.91 13.54 9.63
C ILE A 242 -1.36 14.74 10.41
N LYS A 243 -2.14 15.26 11.37
CA LYS A 243 -1.71 16.39 12.20
C LYS A 243 -0.45 16.04 13.02
N LYS A 244 -0.36 14.85 13.59
CA LYS A 244 0.81 14.41 14.36
C LYS A 244 2.03 14.23 13.45
N ILE A 245 1.84 13.60 12.30
CA ILE A 245 2.86 13.39 11.29
C ILE A 245 3.43 14.74 10.81
N SER A 246 2.57 15.74 10.56
CA SER A 246 3.01 17.08 10.10
C SER A 246 3.90 17.84 11.10
N LEU A 247 3.96 17.38 12.35
CA LEU A 247 4.82 17.94 13.39
C LEU A 247 6.23 17.31 13.42
N LEU A 248 6.48 16.26 12.65
CA LEU A 248 7.81 15.66 12.56
C LEU A 248 8.80 16.65 11.93
N ASN A 249 10.04 16.61 12.40
CA ASN A 249 11.10 17.55 12.00
C ASN A 249 11.32 17.62 10.48
N ARG A 250 11.09 16.50 9.79
CA ARG A 250 11.23 16.44 8.32
C ARG A 250 10.23 17.30 7.54
N PHE A 251 9.13 17.75 8.20
CA PHE A 251 8.08 18.58 7.61
C PHE A 251 8.11 20.03 8.12
N GLN A 252 9.04 20.37 8.98
CA GLN A 252 9.29 21.72 9.51
C GLN A 252 10.47 22.37 8.78
#